data_024abd8b1cff6b379b7d9259f716cca4
#
_entry.id   024abd8b1cff6b379b7d9259f716cca4
#
_cell.length_a   1.000
_cell.length_b   1.000
_cell.length_c   1.000
_cell.angle_alpha   90.00
_cell.angle_beta   90.00
_cell.angle_gamma   90.00
#
_symmetry.space_group_name_H-M   'P 1'
#
loop_
_entity.id
_entity.type
_entity.pdbx_description
1 polymer ?
#
loop_
_entity_poly.entity_id
_entity_poly.type
_entity_poly.pdbx_seq_one_letter_code
_entity_poly.pdbx_strand_id
1 'polypeptide(L)'
;MKDFFQRYSYESVRLFLNQLAIGIFGCVLALAAGMAEDATLRLITSIFAVVFFLFLQFSSAWRIGAEDRLSIDLGKRKKDLWVPFKIWLLANSLNFLLALLMALAFAFDAGFVDGVGSVATAIKLIIDGMYTGILAIDVNGVTLNSLWYMHFLTALPSLGIIYASYICGLKNVAFGGLFSYNSSDRK
;
A
#
# COMPACT_ATOMS: atom_id res chain seq x y z
N MET A 1 3.37 15.98 -17.92
CA MET A 1 2.47 14.92 -17.46
C MET A 1 2.52 13.69 -18.38
N LYS A 2 2.45 13.85 -19.72
CA LYS A 2 2.48 12.72 -20.67
C LYS A 2 3.68 11.80 -20.46
N ASP A 3 4.88 12.34 -20.31
CA ASP A 3 6.12 11.56 -20.09
C ASP A 3 6.12 10.80 -18.78
N PHE A 4 5.47 11.34 -17.74
CA PHE A 4 5.30 10.64 -16.46
C PHE A 4 4.44 9.40 -16.62
N PHE A 5 3.26 9.52 -17.26
CA PHE A 5 2.36 8.39 -17.47
C PHE A 5 2.98 7.32 -18.37
N GLN A 6 3.67 7.70 -19.45
CA GLN A 6 4.34 6.73 -20.33
C GLN A 6 5.39 5.90 -19.59
N ARG A 7 6.06 6.47 -18.60
CA ARG A 7 7.16 5.80 -17.88
C ARG A 7 6.69 5.02 -16.65
N TYR A 8 5.81 5.61 -15.84
CA TYR A 8 5.48 5.07 -14.52
C TYR A 8 4.09 4.44 -14.42
N SER A 9 3.27 4.46 -15.46
CA SER A 9 1.95 3.83 -15.43
C SER A 9 2.05 2.33 -15.13
N TYR A 10 2.97 1.62 -15.79
CA TYR A 10 3.20 0.20 -15.54
C TYR A 10 3.61 -0.07 -14.10
N GLU A 11 4.53 0.71 -13.55
CA GLU A 11 5.00 0.55 -12.17
C GLU A 11 3.89 0.88 -11.16
N SER A 12 3.08 1.89 -11.42
CA SER A 12 1.93 2.22 -10.57
C SER A 12 0.88 1.12 -10.57
N VAL A 13 0.58 0.54 -11.74
CA VAL A 13 -0.32 -0.63 -11.85
C VAL A 13 0.26 -1.83 -11.11
N ARG A 14 1.56 -2.07 -11.23
CA ARG A 14 2.23 -3.15 -10.50
C ARG A 14 2.14 -2.98 -8.98
N LEU A 15 2.34 -1.75 -8.47
CA LEU A 15 2.17 -1.46 -7.04
C LEU A 15 0.73 -1.73 -6.58
N PHE A 16 -0.26 -1.34 -7.39
CA PHE A 16 -1.67 -1.63 -7.13
C PHE A 16 -1.96 -3.14 -7.16
N LEU A 17 -1.44 -3.87 -8.14
CA LEU A 17 -1.62 -5.33 -8.21
C LEU A 17 -0.97 -6.06 -7.03
N ASN A 18 0.18 -5.60 -6.55
CA ASN A 18 0.79 -6.10 -5.33
C ASN A 18 -0.13 -5.86 -4.12
N GLN A 19 -0.74 -4.67 -4.02
CA GLN A 19 -1.72 -4.38 -2.96
C GLN A 19 -2.93 -5.31 -3.04
N LEU A 20 -3.52 -5.46 -4.23
CA LEU A 20 -4.67 -6.33 -4.45
C LEU A 20 -4.36 -7.79 -4.09
N ALA A 21 -3.22 -8.31 -4.53
CA ALA A 21 -2.80 -9.68 -4.23
C ALA A 21 -2.66 -9.92 -2.71
N ILE A 22 -2.00 -8.99 -2.01
CA ILE A 22 -1.85 -9.10 -0.54
C ILE A 22 -3.17 -8.79 0.18
N GLY A 23 -4.03 -7.95 -0.36
CA GLY A 23 -5.38 -7.73 0.14
C GLY A 23 -6.20 -9.02 0.11
N ILE A 24 -6.22 -9.73 -1.01
CA ILE A 24 -6.88 -11.04 -1.14
C ILE A 24 -6.27 -12.05 -0.15
N PHE A 25 -4.94 -12.13 -0.08
CA PHE A 25 -4.26 -12.99 0.88
C PHE A 25 -4.64 -12.65 2.32
N GLY A 26 -4.69 -11.37 2.67
CA GLY A 26 -5.13 -10.89 3.98
C GLY A 26 -6.57 -11.26 4.30
N CYS A 27 -7.48 -11.18 3.32
CA CYS A 27 -8.86 -11.66 3.48
C CYS A 27 -8.90 -13.15 3.84
N VAL A 28 -8.12 -13.99 3.14
CA VAL A 28 -8.06 -15.43 3.43
C VAL A 28 -7.55 -15.69 4.85
N LEU A 29 -6.49 -14.99 5.27
CA LEU A 29 -5.97 -15.09 6.63
C LEU A 29 -6.98 -14.60 7.68
N ALA A 30 -7.70 -13.51 7.39
CA ALA A 30 -8.71 -12.97 8.29
C ALA A 30 -9.91 -13.93 8.44
N LEU A 31 -10.32 -14.59 7.36
CA LEU A 31 -11.35 -15.63 7.40
C LEU A 31 -10.90 -16.83 8.24
N ALA A 32 -9.67 -17.34 8.02
CA ALA A 32 -9.11 -18.44 8.79
C ALA A 32 -9.02 -18.12 10.30
N ALA A 33 -8.54 -16.92 10.63
CA ALA A 33 -8.46 -16.46 12.02
C ALA A 33 -9.85 -16.19 12.61
N GLY A 34 -10.83 -15.76 11.80
CA GLY A 34 -12.22 -15.58 12.21
C GLY A 34 -12.89 -16.91 12.60
N MET A 35 -12.60 -17.99 11.87
CA MET A 35 -13.09 -19.33 12.21
C MET A 35 -12.53 -19.88 13.53
N ALA A 36 -11.35 -19.42 13.95
CA ALA A 36 -10.74 -19.77 15.23
C ALA A 36 -11.32 -18.94 16.41
N GLU A 37 -12.18 -17.94 16.13
CA GLU A 37 -12.78 -17.00 17.10
C GLU A 37 -11.76 -16.29 18.01
N ASP A 38 -10.47 -16.24 17.59
CA ASP A 38 -9.38 -15.63 18.34
C ASP A 38 -9.04 -14.25 17.77
N ALA A 39 -9.39 -13.21 18.53
CA ALA A 39 -9.09 -11.81 18.18
C ALA A 39 -7.58 -11.53 18.09
N THR A 40 -6.77 -12.19 18.93
CA THR A 40 -5.31 -12.02 18.93
C THR A 40 -4.71 -12.61 17.67
N LEU A 41 -5.16 -13.79 17.26
CA LEU A 41 -4.72 -14.43 16.02
C LEU A 41 -5.08 -13.56 14.81
N ARG A 42 -6.28 -12.98 14.78
CA ARG A 42 -6.72 -12.06 13.72
C ARG A 42 -5.83 -10.82 13.63
N LEU A 43 -5.45 -10.25 14.77
CA LEU A 43 -4.55 -9.09 14.81
C LEU A 43 -3.15 -9.45 14.33
N ILE A 44 -2.58 -10.56 14.81
CA ILE A 44 -1.23 -11.01 14.44
C ILE A 44 -1.15 -11.30 12.94
N THR A 45 -2.13 -12.01 12.37
CA THR A 45 -2.17 -12.32 10.93
C THR A 45 -2.30 -11.06 10.09
N SER A 46 -3.06 -10.08 10.54
CA SER A 46 -3.20 -8.78 9.87
C SER A 46 -1.88 -7.99 9.90
N ILE A 47 -1.21 -7.91 11.06
CA ILE A 47 0.11 -7.26 11.17
C ILE A 47 1.11 -7.92 10.23
N PHE A 48 1.15 -9.25 10.20
CA PHE A 48 2.03 -10.01 9.29
C PHE A 48 1.74 -9.66 7.82
N ALA A 49 0.47 -9.66 7.40
CA ALA A 49 0.08 -9.32 6.05
C ALA A 49 0.47 -7.87 5.66
N VAL A 50 0.28 -6.92 6.59
CA VAL A 50 0.68 -5.51 6.38
C VAL A 50 2.20 -5.38 6.25
N VAL A 51 2.97 -6.02 7.13
CA VAL A 51 4.45 -5.99 7.04
C VAL A 51 4.92 -6.58 5.71
N PHE A 52 4.34 -7.70 5.28
CA PHE A 52 4.67 -8.32 4.00
C PHE A 52 4.30 -7.43 2.81
N PHE A 53 3.13 -6.78 2.86
CA PHE A 53 2.73 -5.77 1.88
C PHE A 53 3.75 -4.63 1.79
N LEU A 54 4.12 -4.04 2.92
CA LEU A 54 5.08 -2.94 2.96
C LEU A 54 6.46 -3.36 2.43
N PHE A 55 6.88 -4.60 2.68
CA PHE A 55 8.10 -5.15 2.12
C PHE A 55 8.05 -5.26 0.59
N LEU A 56 6.94 -5.72 0.00
CA LEU A 56 6.78 -5.77 -1.44
C LEU A 56 6.75 -4.38 -2.08
N GLN A 57 6.09 -3.42 -1.42
CA GLN A 57 6.09 -2.03 -1.86
C GLN A 57 7.49 -1.42 -1.80
N PHE A 58 8.24 -1.72 -0.72
CA PHE A 58 9.63 -1.31 -0.57
C PHE A 58 10.48 -1.83 -1.73
N SER A 59 10.46 -3.13 -2.00
CA SER A 59 11.25 -3.76 -3.06
C SER A 59 10.95 -3.18 -4.44
N SER A 60 9.66 -2.96 -4.74
CA SER A 60 9.23 -2.39 -6.01
C SER A 60 9.68 -0.93 -6.18
N ALA A 61 9.48 -0.09 -5.15
CA ALA A 61 9.82 1.33 -5.21
C ALA A 61 11.35 1.56 -5.20
N TRP A 62 12.11 0.71 -4.50
CA TRP A 62 13.57 0.74 -4.53
C TRP A 62 14.11 0.54 -5.94
N ARG A 63 13.56 -0.43 -6.67
CA ARG A 63 13.94 -0.70 -8.06
C ARG A 63 13.68 0.51 -8.96
N ILE A 64 12.51 1.16 -8.81
CA ILE A 64 12.18 2.37 -9.58
C ILE A 64 13.21 3.47 -9.30
N GLY A 65 13.57 3.67 -8.03
CA GLY A 65 14.59 4.65 -7.63
C GLY A 65 15.98 4.33 -8.22
N ALA A 66 16.38 3.07 -8.26
CA ALA A 66 17.65 2.63 -8.84
C ALA A 66 17.70 2.84 -10.37
N GLU A 67 16.60 2.56 -11.08
CA GLU A 67 16.46 2.80 -12.52
C GLU A 67 16.49 4.30 -12.85
N ASP A 68 15.83 5.12 -12.04
CA ASP A 68 15.85 6.58 -12.20
C ASP A 68 17.24 7.15 -11.93
N ARG A 69 17.97 6.63 -10.93
CA ARG A 69 19.37 7.00 -10.70
C ARG A 69 20.22 6.81 -11.95
N LEU A 70 20.19 5.63 -12.57
CA LEU A 70 20.94 5.36 -13.80
C LEU A 70 20.60 6.37 -14.91
N SER A 71 19.31 6.74 -15.03
CA SER A 71 18.86 7.73 -16.02
C SER A 71 19.38 9.15 -15.70
N ILE A 72 19.50 9.50 -14.41
CA ILE A 72 20.03 10.79 -13.94
C ILE A 72 21.55 10.85 -14.15
N ASP A 73 22.27 9.79 -13.78
CA ASP A 73 23.73 9.70 -13.92
C ASP A 73 24.15 9.77 -15.40
N LEU A 74 23.32 9.24 -16.34
CA LEU A 74 23.51 9.37 -17.77
C LEU A 74 23.10 10.74 -18.36
N GLY A 75 22.71 11.71 -17.52
CA GLY A 75 22.27 13.04 -17.96
C GLY A 75 20.94 13.07 -18.71
N LYS A 76 20.22 11.95 -18.79
CA LYS A 76 18.94 11.83 -19.50
C LYS A 76 17.76 12.46 -18.74
N ARG A 77 17.91 12.72 -17.44
CA ARG A 77 16.85 13.25 -16.58
C ARG A 77 17.39 14.15 -15.47
N LYS A 78 16.51 15.06 -15.02
CA LYS A 78 16.70 15.81 -13.77
C LYS A 78 16.10 15.02 -12.60
N LYS A 79 16.70 15.12 -11.43
CA LYS A 79 16.19 14.53 -10.19
C LYS A 79 14.85 15.19 -9.83
N ASP A 80 13.79 14.39 -9.72
CA ASP A 80 12.46 14.84 -9.28
C ASP A 80 12.04 14.03 -8.05
N LEU A 81 12.03 14.67 -6.88
CA LEU A 81 11.66 14.06 -5.60
C LEU A 81 10.14 13.85 -5.44
N TRP A 82 9.33 14.39 -6.36
CA TRP A 82 7.88 14.20 -6.36
C TRP A 82 7.43 12.92 -7.08
N VAL A 83 8.35 12.23 -7.76
CA VAL A 83 8.06 10.99 -8.47
C VAL A 83 7.42 9.93 -7.55
N PRO A 84 7.98 9.59 -6.37
CA PRO A 84 7.39 8.56 -5.52
C PRO A 84 5.98 8.92 -5.03
N PHE A 85 5.72 10.21 -4.74
CA PHE A 85 4.38 10.66 -4.37
C PHE A 85 3.37 10.50 -5.52
N LYS A 86 3.76 10.88 -6.74
CA LYS A 86 2.90 10.75 -7.94
C LYS A 86 2.59 9.29 -8.25
N ILE A 87 3.58 8.39 -8.11
CA ILE A 87 3.42 6.94 -8.31
C ILE A 87 2.48 6.37 -7.26
N TRP A 88 2.69 6.73 -5.99
CA TRP A 88 1.83 6.31 -4.89
C TRP A 88 0.38 6.78 -5.08
N LEU A 89 0.18 8.05 -5.45
CA LEU A 89 -1.15 8.61 -5.69
C LEU A 89 -1.88 7.88 -6.83
N LEU A 90 -1.16 7.58 -7.92
CA LEU A 90 -1.70 6.84 -9.05
C LEU A 90 -2.02 5.38 -8.68
N ALA A 91 -1.15 4.71 -7.94
CA ALA A 91 -1.36 3.34 -7.47
C ALA A 91 -2.55 3.22 -6.51
N ASN A 92 -2.78 4.24 -5.67
CA ASN A 92 -3.89 4.28 -4.71
C ASN A 92 -5.13 5.02 -5.23
N SER A 93 -5.19 5.43 -6.50
CA SER A 93 -6.30 6.20 -7.05
C SER A 93 -7.65 5.52 -6.88
N LEU A 94 -7.73 4.20 -7.15
CA LEU A 94 -8.95 3.41 -6.93
C LEU A 94 -9.28 3.31 -5.44
N ASN A 95 -8.28 3.15 -4.59
CA ASN A 95 -8.43 3.07 -3.14
C ASN A 95 -9.06 4.36 -2.57
N PHE A 96 -8.58 5.51 -3.03
CA PHE A 96 -9.14 6.82 -2.65
C PHE A 96 -10.54 7.04 -3.21
N LEU A 97 -10.82 6.60 -4.45
CA LEU A 97 -12.14 6.69 -5.03
C LEU A 97 -13.16 5.89 -4.20
N LEU A 98 -12.84 4.67 -3.82
CA LEU A 98 -13.71 3.83 -2.98
C LEU A 98 -13.90 4.44 -1.58
N ALA A 99 -12.82 4.92 -0.95
CA ALA A 99 -12.92 5.59 0.33
C ALA A 99 -13.79 6.86 0.27
N LEU A 100 -13.72 7.61 -0.83
CA LEU A 100 -14.58 8.77 -1.07
C LEU A 100 -16.04 8.36 -1.22
N LEU A 101 -16.34 7.30 -1.98
CA LEU A 101 -17.71 6.79 -2.12
C LEU A 101 -18.29 6.33 -0.78
N MET A 102 -17.49 5.67 0.07
CA MET A 102 -17.88 5.29 1.43
C MET A 102 -18.16 6.54 2.31
N ALA A 103 -17.29 7.55 2.24
CA ALA A 103 -17.48 8.80 2.98
C ALA A 103 -18.74 9.55 2.54
N LEU A 104 -19.04 9.56 1.25
CA LEU A 104 -20.27 10.16 0.70
C LEU A 104 -21.51 9.37 1.15
N ALA A 105 -21.45 8.03 1.15
CA ALA A 105 -22.54 7.20 1.65
C ALA A 105 -22.80 7.45 3.16
N PHE A 106 -21.75 7.66 3.93
CA PHE A 106 -21.88 8.03 5.35
C PHE A 106 -22.48 9.44 5.55
N ALA A 107 -22.19 10.40 4.65
CA ALA A 107 -22.64 11.78 4.77
C ALA A 107 -24.07 12.01 4.24
N PHE A 108 -24.52 11.22 3.27
CA PHE A 108 -25.81 11.37 2.59
C PHE A 108 -26.65 10.09 2.78
N ASP A 109 -27.66 10.18 3.64
CA ASP A 109 -28.62 9.12 3.92
C ASP A 109 -29.68 9.03 2.77
N ALA A 110 -29.26 8.51 1.62
CA ALA A 110 -30.12 8.35 0.44
C ALA A 110 -29.93 6.95 -0.14
N GLY A 111 -31.01 6.18 -0.26
CA GLY A 111 -30.98 4.74 -0.56
C GLY A 111 -30.17 4.31 -1.80
N PHE A 112 -29.99 5.18 -2.82
CA PHE A 112 -29.08 4.92 -3.93
C PHE A 112 -27.61 5.00 -3.50
N VAL A 113 -27.29 5.97 -2.64
CA VAL A 113 -25.94 6.20 -2.11
C VAL A 113 -25.53 5.07 -1.17
N ASP A 114 -26.49 4.52 -0.41
CA ASP A 114 -26.28 3.35 0.45
C ASP A 114 -25.90 2.11 -0.35
N GLY A 115 -26.57 1.87 -1.49
CA GLY A 115 -26.22 0.78 -2.39
C GLY A 115 -24.83 0.91 -2.96
N VAL A 116 -24.44 2.10 -3.44
CA VAL A 116 -23.10 2.37 -3.94
C VAL A 116 -22.04 2.27 -2.83
N GLY A 117 -22.35 2.78 -1.63
CA GLY A 117 -21.50 2.68 -0.45
C GLY A 117 -21.24 1.23 -0.04
N SER A 118 -22.27 0.38 -0.06
CA SER A 118 -22.14 -1.04 0.26
C SER A 118 -21.24 -1.79 -0.73
N VAL A 119 -21.39 -1.52 -2.03
CA VAL A 119 -20.51 -2.09 -3.06
C VAL A 119 -19.08 -1.59 -2.90
N ALA A 120 -18.89 -0.27 -2.66
CA ALA A 120 -17.57 0.30 -2.42
C ALA A 120 -16.90 -0.34 -1.19
N THR A 121 -17.66 -0.56 -0.10
CA THR A 121 -17.20 -1.24 1.10
C THR A 121 -16.75 -2.67 0.81
N ALA A 122 -17.54 -3.44 0.05
CA ALA A 122 -17.18 -4.81 -0.30
C ALA A 122 -15.88 -4.89 -1.13
N ILE A 123 -15.73 -4.01 -2.13
CA ILE A 123 -14.50 -3.95 -2.94
C ILE A 123 -13.31 -3.48 -2.08
N LYS A 124 -13.52 -2.48 -1.23
CA LYS A 124 -12.51 -1.94 -0.33
C LYS A 124 -12.02 -2.99 0.67
N LEU A 125 -12.91 -3.83 1.19
CA LEU A 125 -12.58 -4.94 2.07
C LEU A 125 -11.60 -5.92 1.40
N ILE A 126 -11.74 -6.16 0.10
CA ILE A 126 -10.82 -7.02 -0.66
C ILE A 126 -9.47 -6.33 -0.84
N ILE A 127 -9.44 -5.05 -1.21
CA ILE A 127 -8.20 -4.30 -1.43
C ILE A 127 -7.42 -4.11 -0.13
N ASP A 128 -8.13 -3.80 0.96
CA ASP A 128 -7.56 -3.56 2.28
C ASP A 128 -7.61 -4.81 3.19
N GLY A 129 -7.83 -6.00 2.64
CA GLY A 129 -8.00 -7.23 3.40
C GLY A 129 -6.86 -7.53 4.37
N MET A 130 -5.65 -7.06 4.07
CA MET A 130 -4.51 -7.14 4.97
C MET A 130 -4.69 -6.33 6.27
N TYR A 131 -5.55 -5.31 6.27
CA TYR A 131 -5.84 -4.48 7.45
C TYR A 131 -7.05 -4.98 8.26
N THR A 132 -7.73 -6.05 7.84
CA THR A 132 -9.00 -6.51 8.42
C THR A 132 -8.91 -6.75 9.93
N GLY A 133 -7.83 -7.36 10.42
CA GLY A 133 -7.64 -7.59 11.86
C GLY A 133 -7.37 -6.30 12.64
N ILE A 134 -6.68 -5.33 12.03
CA ILE A 134 -6.42 -4.02 12.64
C ILE A 134 -7.71 -3.20 12.66
N LEU A 135 -8.46 -3.19 11.56
CA LEU A 135 -9.72 -2.46 11.46
C LEU A 135 -10.84 -3.05 12.34
N ALA A 136 -10.71 -4.31 12.75
CA ALA A 136 -11.62 -4.97 13.69
C ALA A 136 -11.38 -4.61 15.16
N ILE A 137 -10.35 -3.81 15.47
CA ILE A 137 -10.09 -3.36 16.86
C ILE A 137 -11.24 -2.45 17.30
N ASP A 138 -11.78 -2.75 18.48
CA ASP A 138 -12.78 -1.92 19.16
C ASP A 138 -12.07 -0.91 20.07
N VAL A 139 -12.45 0.34 19.93
CA VAL A 139 -12.00 1.44 20.80
C VAL A 139 -13.23 2.12 21.38
N ASN A 140 -13.50 1.89 22.65
CA ASN A 140 -14.64 2.44 23.39
C ASN A 140 -16.01 2.09 22.76
N GLY A 141 -16.19 0.86 22.28
CA GLY A 141 -17.45 0.41 21.69
C GLY A 141 -17.62 0.78 20.21
N VAL A 142 -16.58 1.34 19.56
CA VAL A 142 -16.58 1.70 18.16
C VAL A 142 -15.45 0.95 17.44
N THR A 143 -15.78 0.14 16.45
CA THR A 143 -14.76 -0.54 15.64
C THR A 143 -14.08 0.46 14.70
N LEU A 144 -12.76 0.33 14.48
CA LEU A 144 -12.03 1.21 13.57
C LEU A 144 -12.59 1.17 12.15
N ASN A 145 -13.13 0.02 11.73
CA ASN A 145 -13.76 -0.16 10.42
C ASN A 145 -15.01 0.71 10.20
N SER A 146 -15.71 1.12 11.26
CA SER A 146 -16.90 1.98 11.17
C SER A 146 -16.55 3.46 10.97
N LEU A 147 -15.27 3.84 11.14
CA LEU A 147 -14.80 5.20 11.00
C LEU A 147 -14.39 5.46 9.55
N TRP A 148 -15.18 6.23 8.82
CA TRP A 148 -14.98 6.50 7.39
C TRP A 148 -13.55 6.99 7.04
N TYR A 149 -12.94 7.79 7.89
CA TYR A 149 -11.59 8.33 7.67
C TYR A 149 -10.48 7.28 7.82
N MET A 150 -10.71 6.16 8.52
CA MET A 150 -9.73 5.07 8.64
C MET A 150 -9.40 4.47 7.29
N HIS A 151 -10.35 4.44 6.37
CA HIS A 151 -10.15 3.94 5.01
C HIS A 151 -9.21 4.82 4.15
N PHE A 152 -8.99 6.06 4.52
CA PHE A 152 -7.94 6.90 3.94
C PHE A 152 -6.59 6.66 4.64
N LEU A 153 -6.60 6.43 5.95
CA LEU A 153 -5.40 6.23 6.73
C LEU A 153 -4.68 4.91 6.37
N THR A 154 -5.41 3.88 5.91
CA THR A 154 -4.80 2.61 5.45
C THR A 154 -3.81 2.78 4.29
N ALA A 155 -3.93 3.86 3.50
CA ALA A 155 -3.01 4.14 2.41
C ALA A 155 -1.71 4.84 2.86
N LEU A 156 -1.68 5.50 4.02
CA LEU A 156 -0.53 6.31 4.45
C LEU A 156 0.75 5.51 4.74
N PRO A 157 0.72 4.31 5.36
CA PRO A 157 1.93 3.53 5.58
C PRO A 157 2.69 3.23 4.28
N SER A 158 1.96 2.95 3.19
CA SER A 158 2.57 2.69 1.88
C SER A 158 3.25 3.93 1.30
N LEU A 159 2.74 5.16 1.55
CA LEU A 159 3.39 6.40 1.13
C LEU A 159 4.79 6.52 1.75
N GLY A 160 4.87 6.35 3.08
CA GLY A 160 6.15 6.45 3.79
C GLY A 160 7.18 5.47 3.27
N ILE A 161 6.77 4.21 3.08
CA ILE A 161 7.63 3.13 2.57
C ILE A 161 8.04 3.37 1.11
N ILE A 162 7.14 3.74 0.22
CA ILE A 162 7.44 4.01 -1.20
C ILE A 162 8.41 5.18 -1.30
N TYR A 163 8.19 6.26 -0.53
CA TYR A 163 9.06 7.42 -0.54
C TYR A 163 10.46 7.08 -0.02
N ALA A 164 10.56 6.46 1.14
CA ALA A 164 11.84 6.07 1.74
C ALA A 164 12.62 5.12 0.82
N SER A 165 11.94 4.11 0.29
CA SER A 165 12.53 3.10 -0.58
C SER A 165 13.03 3.70 -1.90
N TYR A 166 12.25 4.57 -2.53
CA TYR A 166 12.69 5.28 -3.75
C TYR A 166 13.95 6.10 -3.51
N ILE A 167 14.04 6.82 -2.38
CA ILE A 167 15.25 7.56 -2.01
C ILE A 167 16.44 6.63 -1.76
N CYS A 168 16.23 5.48 -1.12
CA CYS A 168 17.27 4.45 -0.95
C CYS A 168 17.77 3.94 -2.31
N GLY A 169 16.86 3.70 -3.27
CA GLY A 169 17.20 3.32 -4.64
C GLY A 169 18.03 4.39 -5.36
N LEU A 170 17.62 5.67 -5.26
CA LEU A 170 18.37 6.81 -5.81
C LEU A 170 19.79 6.94 -5.23
N LYS A 171 19.98 6.57 -3.94
CA LYS A 171 21.27 6.63 -3.26
C LYS A 171 22.08 5.34 -3.38
N ASN A 172 21.58 4.32 -4.08
CA ASN A 172 22.17 2.98 -4.16
C ASN A 172 22.39 2.30 -2.80
N VAL A 173 21.57 2.62 -1.81
CA VAL A 173 21.58 1.92 -0.54
C VAL A 173 20.83 0.60 -0.73
N ALA A 174 21.58 -0.51 -0.83
CA ALA A 174 20.99 -1.85 -0.93
C ALA A 174 20.84 -2.44 0.47
N PHE A 175 19.62 -2.86 0.83
CA PHE A 175 19.38 -3.61 2.07
C PHE A 175 20.14 -4.94 2.08
N GLY A 176 20.40 -5.55 0.91
CA GLY A 176 21.23 -6.75 0.77
C GLY A 176 22.70 -6.55 1.17
N GLY A 177 23.21 -5.33 1.18
CA GLY A 177 24.57 -5.02 1.65
C GLY A 177 24.77 -5.24 3.15
N LEU A 178 23.68 -5.22 3.93
CA LEU A 178 23.73 -5.56 5.36
C LEU A 178 23.93 -7.08 5.61
N PHE A 179 23.63 -7.92 4.60
CA PHE A 179 23.74 -9.38 4.66
C PHE A 179 24.76 -9.94 3.67
N SER A 180 25.37 -9.12 2.80
CA SER A 180 26.44 -9.57 1.94
C SER A 180 27.76 -9.50 2.69
N TYR A 181 28.32 -10.69 2.97
CA TYR A 181 29.69 -10.84 3.43
C TYR A 181 30.62 -10.15 2.42
N ASN A 182 31.29 -9.08 2.86
CA ASN A 182 32.20 -8.31 2.03
C ASN A 182 33.43 -9.17 1.71
N SER A 183 33.49 -9.71 0.49
CA SER A 183 34.62 -10.56 0.03
C SER A 183 35.91 -9.77 -0.22
N SER A 184 35.97 -8.47 0.14
CA SER A 184 37.15 -7.60 -0.05
C SER A 184 38.23 -7.76 1.03
N ASP A 185 38.01 -8.53 2.10
CA ASP A 185 39.02 -8.76 3.14
C ASP A 185 39.94 -9.96 2.87
N ARG A 186 40.00 -10.44 1.64
CA ARG A 186 41.04 -11.38 1.22
C ARG A 186 42.10 -10.66 0.37
N LYS A 187 42.98 -9.93 1.01
CA LYS A 187 44.34 -9.67 0.52
C LYS A 187 45.32 -9.89 1.66
#